data_52cccbd65f380d67ee2acece3551dd7b
#
_entry.id   52cccbd65f380d67ee2acece3551dd7b
#
_cell.length_a   1.000
_cell.length_b   1.000
_cell.length_c   1.000
_cell.angle_alpha   90.00
_cell.angle_beta   90.00
_cell.angle_gamma   90.00
#
_symmetry.space_group_name_H-M   'P 1'
#
loop_
_entity.id
_entity.type
_entity.pdbx_description
1 polymer ?
#
loop_
_entity_poly.entity_id
_entity_poly.type
_entity_poly.pdbx_seq_one_letter_code
_entity_poly.pdbx_strand_id
1 'polypeptide(L)'
;MPASFKQEFRIQGCTAHIRKRQSGKNTFVYEIRYRRNGYNVTAAAKTLEAAKEKFLVNLAAAEKLGSQKDENRISNVFDEFAQYYFEKFYKRRVAASTYKNTMNRYINHIKPAFGILKIKSITPLMCQNLLDDLTAEGKYKTVDEIYCILNTIFKMAIKHGLIMLNPVDIVFHKKHANEHGSALSKAEEQYLLEETKGTPYQIMFAVALYTGMRPNEYYNAKIDGKFIVTVNSKRKNGKVEYKKIPISPMLAPYLENVPALKFYVANRLREKFHTIFPDRKLYDLRTTFYTRCCECGVADAARDEFVGHSHGALGNTYMDLSDEYLLKEAQKLNY
;
A
#
# COMPACT_ATOMS: atom_id res chain seq x y z
N MET A 1 -33.68 38.08 50.30
CA MET A 1 -33.23 37.23 49.20
C MET A 1 -34.08 35.97 49.21
N PRO A 2 -34.81 35.57 48.17
CA PRO A 2 -35.55 34.32 48.19
C PRO A 2 -34.55 33.15 48.18
N ALA A 3 -34.76 32.19 49.11
CA ALA A 3 -33.97 30.97 49.24
C ALA A 3 -33.87 30.25 47.89
N SER A 4 -32.64 29.96 47.46
CA SER A 4 -32.43 29.19 46.25
C SER A 4 -32.95 27.77 46.45
N PHE A 5 -34.04 27.45 45.78
CA PHE A 5 -34.61 26.11 45.75
C PHE A 5 -33.58 25.19 45.10
N LYS A 6 -32.90 24.37 45.92
CA LYS A 6 -31.98 23.33 45.46
C LYS A 6 -32.63 21.97 45.79
N GLN A 7 -32.98 21.22 44.76
CA GLN A 7 -33.52 19.88 44.92
C GLN A 7 -32.68 18.94 44.04
N GLU A 8 -32.43 17.74 44.56
CA GLU A 8 -31.81 16.67 43.81
C GLU A 8 -32.84 15.75 43.18
N PHE A 9 -32.58 15.30 42.01
CA PHE A 9 -33.41 14.36 41.26
C PHE A 9 -32.58 13.13 40.93
N ARG A 10 -32.96 11.98 41.46
CA ARG A 10 -32.29 10.70 41.21
C ARG A 10 -33.07 9.91 40.17
N ILE A 11 -32.38 9.47 39.12
CA ILE A 11 -32.93 8.63 38.08
C ILE A 11 -31.84 7.72 37.52
N GLN A 12 -32.11 6.43 37.35
CA GLN A 12 -31.21 5.43 36.78
C GLN A 12 -29.75 5.52 37.29
N GLY A 13 -29.60 5.70 38.62
CA GLY A 13 -28.28 5.85 39.24
C GLY A 13 -27.59 7.23 39.08
N CYS A 14 -28.22 8.16 38.39
CA CYS A 14 -27.72 9.53 38.23
C CYS A 14 -28.39 10.48 39.23
N THR A 15 -27.61 11.39 39.83
CA THR A 15 -28.12 12.48 40.64
C THR A 15 -27.98 13.79 39.86
N ALA A 16 -29.09 14.35 39.43
CA ALA A 16 -29.14 15.64 38.71
C ALA A 16 -29.59 16.78 39.67
N HIS A 17 -29.05 17.96 39.48
CA HIS A 17 -29.36 19.12 40.30
C HIS A 17 -30.47 19.94 39.63
N ILE A 18 -31.54 20.23 40.42
CA ILE A 18 -32.68 21.05 40.03
C ILE A 18 -32.50 22.43 40.64
N ARG A 19 -32.70 23.48 39.86
CA ARG A 19 -32.82 24.86 40.34
C ARG A 19 -33.98 25.57 39.67
N LYS A 20 -34.68 26.41 40.43
CA LYS A 20 -35.66 27.34 39.92
C LYS A 20 -34.94 28.63 39.56
N ARG A 21 -35.04 29.07 38.32
CA ARG A 21 -34.38 30.30 37.81
C ARG A 21 -35.41 31.27 37.25
N GLN A 22 -35.25 32.52 37.52
CA GLN A 22 -36.06 33.58 36.90
C GLN A 22 -35.65 33.73 35.45
N SER A 23 -36.62 33.73 34.55
CA SER A 23 -36.39 33.86 33.09
C SER A 23 -37.03 35.09 32.48
N GLY A 24 -37.67 35.95 33.31
CA GLY A 24 -38.30 37.22 32.92
C GLY A 24 -38.88 37.94 34.14
N LYS A 25 -39.50 39.15 33.97
CA LYS A 25 -39.98 39.98 35.09
C LYS A 25 -40.92 39.25 36.08
N ASN A 26 -41.69 38.21 35.65
CA ASN A 26 -42.56 37.39 36.52
C ASN A 26 -42.62 35.93 36.08
N THR A 27 -41.61 35.45 35.31
CA THR A 27 -41.59 34.07 34.84
C THR A 27 -40.40 33.31 35.42
N PHE A 28 -40.70 32.10 35.89
CA PHE A 28 -39.70 31.18 36.42
C PHE A 28 -39.63 29.91 35.56
N VAL A 29 -38.44 29.32 35.48
CA VAL A 29 -38.19 28.03 34.83
C VAL A 29 -37.47 27.11 35.79
N TYR A 30 -37.81 25.85 35.72
CA TYR A 30 -37.07 24.79 36.37
C TYR A 30 -35.97 24.31 35.43
N GLU A 31 -34.71 24.39 35.88
CA GLU A 31 -33.54 23.91 35.14
C GLU A 31 -32.97 22.69 35.85
N ILE A 32 -32.83 21.61 35.11
CA ILE A 32 -32.18 20.35 35.55
C ILE A 32 -30.87 20.25 34.88
N ARG A 33 -29.79 19.96 35.63
CA ARG A 33 -28.44 19.87 35.11
C ARG A 33 -27.73 18.65 35.69
N TYR A 34 -27.13 17.83 34.81
CA TYR A 34 -26.31 16.70 35.14
C TYR A 34 -24.93 16.82 34.46
N ARG A 35 -23.87 16.72 35.26
CA ARG A 35 -22.48 16.78 34.78
C ARG A 35 -21.68 15.69 35.49
N ARG A 36 -21.56 14.51 34.91
CA ARG A 36 -20.70 13.41 35.36
C ARG A 36 -20.37 12.48 34.19
N ASN A 37 -19.31 11.71 34.29
CA ASN A 37 -18.91 10.67 33.33
C ASN A 37 -18.83 11.16 31.87
N GLY A 38 -18.37 12.41 31.67
CA GLY A 38 -18.28 13.00 30.32
C GLY A 38 -19.60 13.55 29.76
N TYR A 39 -20.73 13.35 30.45
CA TYR A 39 -22.03 13.90 30.05
C TYR A 39 -22.24 15.31 30.61
N ASN A 40 -22.80 16.19 29.81
CA ASN A 40 -23.28 17.51 30.19
C ASN A 40 -24.71 17.66 29.65
N VAL A 41 -25.68 17.23 30.42
CA VAL A 41 -27.10 17.22 30.05
C VAL A 41 -27.83 18.29 30.81
N THR A 42 -28.56 19.15 30.10
CA THR A 42 -29.39 20.20 30.68
C THR A 42 -30.78 20.20 30.06
N ALA A 43 -31.79 20.52 30.85
CA ALA A 43 -33.15 20.79 30.39
C ALA A 43 -33.77 21.90 31.21
N ALA A 44 -34.60 22.71 30.58
CA ALA A 44 -35.33 23.74 31.25
C ALA A 44 -36.78 23.84 30.72
N ALA A 45 -37.74 23.97 31.61
CA ALA A 45 -39.16 24.15 31.30
C ALA A 45 -39.86 25.00 32.35
N LYS A 46 -41.10 25.48 32.04
CA LYS A 46 -41.92 26.29 32.94
C LYS A 46 -42.44 25.48 34.14
N THR A 47 -42.64 24.20 33.98
CA THR A 47 -43.07 23.28 35.07
C THR A 47 -41.94 22.26 35.39
N LEU A 48 -41.91 21.77 36.60
CA LEU A 48 -40.92 20.78 37.04
C LEU A 48 -41.07 19.47 36.29
N GLU A 49 -42.31 19.05 36.03
CA GLU A 49 -42.61 17.78 35.32
C GLU A 49 -42.13 17.87 33.87
N ALA A 50 -42.45 18.92 33.13
CA ALA A 50 -41.97 19.11 31.78
C ALA A 50 -40.45 19.27 31.71
N ALA A 51 -39.81 19.82 32.75
CA ALA A 51 -38.34 19.85 32.82
C ALA A 51 -37.75 18.45 33.03
N LYS A 52 -38.38 17.61 33.84
CA LYS A 52 -37.97 16.21 34.04
C LYS A 52 -38.11 15.36 32.77
N GLU A 53 -39.26 15.44 32.11
CA GLU A 53 -39.45 14.74 30.81
C GLU A 53 -38.43 15.13 29.77
N LYS A 54 -38.25 16.46 29.57
CA LYS A 54 -37.23 16.94 28.64
C LYS A 54 -35.82 16.53 29.01
N PHE A 55 -35.52 16.47 30.31
CA PHE A 55 -34.21 15.98 30.78
C PHE A 55 -34.02 14.51 30.46
N LEU A 56 -35.03 13.66 30.63
CA LEU A 56 -34.97 12.22 30.30
C LEU A 56 -34.72 12.01 28.82
N VAL A 57 -35.42 12.75 27.93
CA VAL A 57 -35.19 12.68 26.48
C VAL A 57 -33.76 13.08 26.15
N ASN A 58 -33.27 14.18 26.74
CA ASN A 58 -31.92 14.67 26.50
C ASN A 58 -30.85 13.70 27.06
N LEU A 59 -31.13 13.06 28.21
CA LEU A 59 -30.23 12.07 28.79
C LEU A 59 -30.13 10.81 27.90
N ALA A 60 -31.27 10.26 27.48
CA ALA A 60 -31.30 9.11 26.57
C ALA A 60 -30.60 9.40 25.23
N ALA A 61 -30.79 10.63 24.69
CA ALA A 61 -30.08 11.06 23.49
C ALA A 61 -28.56 11.18 23.71
N ALA A 62 -28.13 11.69 24.87
CA ALA A 62 -26.72 11.80 25.23
C ALA A 62 -26.08 10.42 25.47
N GLU A 63 -26.79 9.48 26.10
CA GLU A 63 -26.35 8.10 26.29
C GLU A 63 -26.19 7.37 24.95
N LYS A 64 -27.18 7.55 24.05
CA LYS A 64 -27.10 6.99 22.69
C LYS A 64 -25.95 7.57 21.87
N LEU A 65 -25.68 8.86 22.00
CA LEU A 65 -24.52 9.54 21.40
C LEU A 65 -23.21 9.13 22.08
N GLY A 66 -23.22 8.87 23.39
CA GLY A 66 -22.09 8.39 24.16
C GLY A 66 -21.71 6.97 23.77
N SER A 67 -22.68 6.05 23.68
CA SER A 67 -22.45 4.69 23.21
C SER A 67 -21.94 4.64 21.77
N GLN A 68 -22.48 5.49 20.87
CA GLN A 68 -21.95 5.64 19.51
C GLN A 68 -20.54 6.25 19.47
N LYS A 69 -20.21 7.13 20.43
CA LYS A 69 -18.84 7.68 20.56
C LYS A 69 -17.86 6.64 21.08
N ASP A 70 -18.25 5.75 21.97
CA ASP A 70 -17.37 4.69 22.47
C ASP A 70 -17.13 3.59 21.44
N GLU A 71 -18.12 3.22 20.64
CA GLU A 71 -17.95 2.28 19.51
C GLU A 71 -17.12 2.85 18.36
N ASN A 72 -17.09 4.17 18.20
CA ASN A 72 -16.31 4.89 17.17
C ASN A 72 -15.10 5.64 17.74
N ARG A 73 -14.72 5.40 18.99
CA ARG A 73 -13.59 6.08 19.60
C ARG A 73 -12.29 5.56 19.04
N ILE A 74 -11.73 6.32 18.12
CA ILE A 74 -10.43 6.06 17.55
C ILE A 74 -9.36 6.20 18.63
N SER A 75 -8.56 5.17 18.80
CA SER A 75 -7.51 5.14 19.82
C SER A 75 -6.46 6.24 19.62
N ASN A 76 -5.94 6.75 20.73
CA ASN A 76 -4.80 7.66 20.76
C ASN A 76 -3.46 6.91 20.78
N VAL A 77 -3.45 5.57 20.95
CA VAL A 77 -2.25 4.73 20.91
C VAL A 77 -1.87 4.50 19.46
N PHE A 78 -0.61 4.69 19.14
CA PHE A 78 -0.14 4.67 17.75
C PHE A 78 -0.40 3.33 17.06
N ASP A 79 -0.11 2.19 17.72
CA ASP A 79 -0.34 0.86 17.11
C ASP A 79 -1.82 0.60 16.83
N GLU A 80 -2.70 0.90 17.79
CA GLU A 80 -4.14 0.70 17.63
C GLU A 80 -4.71 1.56 16.49
N PHE A 81 -4.26 2.81 16.40
CA PHE A 81 -4.64 3.71 15.30
C PHE A 81 -4.07 3.24 13.96
N ALA A 82 -2.82 2.80 13.91
CA ALA A 82 -2.20 2.30 12.70
C ALA A 82 -2.91 1.03 12.19
N GLN A 83 -3.26 0.08 13.07
CA GLN A 83 -4.05 -1.10 12.73
C GLN A 83 -5.42 -0.71 12.18
N TYR A 84 -6.12 0.23 12.84
CA TYR A 84 -7.38 0.78 12.32
C TYR A 84 -7.22 1.34 10.91
N TYR A 85 -6.17 2.16 10.66
CA TYR A 85 -5.86 2.69 9.34
C TYR A 85 -5.61 1.58 8.31
N PHE A 86 -4.76 0.61 8.64
CA PHE A 86 -4.40 -0.47 7.73
C PHE A 86 -5.62 -1.32 7.33
N GLU A 87 -6.44 -1.74 8.29
CA GLU A 87 -7.59 -2.61 8.01
C GLU A 87 -8.75 -1.86 7.32
N LYS A 88 -9.08 -0.65 7.76
CA LYS A 88 -10.24 0.08 7.24
C LYS A 88 -9.98 0.79 5.91
N PHE A 89 -8.76 1.29 5.69
CA PHE A 89 -8.46 2.16 4.54
C PHE A 89 -7.41 1.59 3.60
N TYR A 90 -6.29 1.11 4.11
CA TYR A 90 -5.15 0.76 3.28
C TYR A 90 -5.33 -0.57 2.55
N LYS A 91 -5.74 -1.61 3.23
CA LYS A 91 -5.92 -2.97 2.70
C LYS A 91 -6.82 -3.03 1.46
N ARG A 92 -7.84 -2.19 1.42
CA ARG A 92 -8.80 -2.13 0.30
C ARG A 92 -8.28 -1.39 -0.93
N ARG A 93 -7.17 -0.66 -0.82
CA ARG A 93 -6.63 0.22 -1.86
C ARG A 93 -5.40 -0.33 -2.56
N VAL A 94 -4.78 -1.35 -1.97
CA VAL A 94 -3.52 -1.88 -2.48
C VAL A 94 -3.61 -3.38 -2.74
N ALA A 95 -2.70 -3.90 -3.59
CA ALA A 95 -2.59 -5.33 -3.80
C ALA A 95 -2.17 -6.07 -2.53
N ALA A 96 -2.59 -7.32 -2.37
CA ALA A 96 -2.27 -8.14 -1.20
C ALA A 96 -0.77 -8.23 -0.91
N SER A 97 0.07 -8.32 -1.95
CA SER A 97 1.54 -8.31 -1.82
C SER A 97 2.07 -6.98 -1.29
N THR A 98 1.52 -5.86 -1.75
CA THR A 98 1.88 -4.51 -1.26
C THR A 98 1.48 -4.36 0.20
N TYR A 99 0.26 -4.79 0.55
CA TYR A 99 -0.21 -4.79 1.94
C TYR A 99 0.73 -5.58 2.85
N LYS A 100 1.05 -6.83 2.46
CA LYS A 100 1.96 -7.70 3.20
C LYS A 100 3.34 -7.05 3.41
N ASN A 101 3.91 -6.47 2.36
CA ASN A 101 5.22 -5.82 2.45
C ASN A 101 5.19 -4.59 3.38
N THR A 102 4.14 -3.76 3.28
CA THR A 102 3.95 -2.60 4.15
C THR A 102 3.79 -3.03 5.60
N MET A 103 2.98 -4.07 5.87
CA MET A 103 2.82 -4.62 7.22
C MET A 103 4.12 -5.17 7.79
N ASN A 104 4.92 -5.88 6.99
CA ASN A 104 6.23 -6.37 7.44
C ASN A 104 7.15 -5.21 7.87
N ARG A 105 7.19 -4.11 7.10
CA ARG A 105 7.98 -2.92 7.47
C ARG A 105 7.45 -2.26 8.73
N TYR A 106 6.14 -2.13 8.83
CA TYR A 106 5.49 -1.60 10.01
C TYR A 106 5.83 -2.41 11.26
N ILE A 107 5.65 -3.72 11.22
CA ILE A 107 5.88 -4.62 12.36
C ILE A 107 7.35 -4.65 12.77
N ASN A 108 8.27 -4.67 11.79
CA ASN A 108 9.69 -4.86 12.09
C ASN A 108 10.40 -3.56 12.49
N HIS A 109 9.91 -2.38 12.08
CA HIS A 109 10.63 -1.12 12.27
C HIS A 109 9.81 -0.05 12.99
N ILE A 110 8.54 0.15 12.63
CA ILE A 110 7.74 1.26 13.16
C ILE A 110 7.09 0.90 14.49
N LYS A 111 6.47 -0.28 14.56
CA LYS A 111 5.78 -0.75 15.77
C LYS A 111 6.70 -0.85 16.98
N PRO A 112 7.93 -1.38 16.90
CA PRO A 112 8.87 -1.39 18.03
C PRO A 112 9.21 0.00 18.55
N ALA A 113 9.33 0.99 17.65
CA ALA A 113 9.70 2.36 18.00
C ALA A 113 8.53 3.16 18.60
N PHE A 114 7.33 3.03 18.04
CA PHE A 114 6.22 3.94 18.33
C PHE A 114 4.95 3.26 18.84
N GLY A 115 4.83 1.94 18.74
CA GLY A 115 3.58 1.24 18.94
C GLY A 115 2.83 1.54 20.23
N ILE A 116 3.54 1.58 21.35
CA ILE A 116 2.97 1.83 22.68
C ILE A 116 2.75 3.32 23.01
N LEU A 117 3.25 4.22 22.16
CA LEU A 117 3.21 5.66 22.42
C LEU A 117 1.83 6.24 22.03
N LYS A 118 1.47 7.31 22.71
CA LYS A 118 0.36 8.15 22.26
C LYS A 118 0.76 8.89 20.98
N ILE A 119 -0.11 8.91 19.99
CA ILE A 119 0.19 9.51 18.69
C ILE A 119 0.69 10.96 18.78
N LYS A 120 0.10 11.73 19.70
CA LYS A 120 0.46 13.14 19.96
C LYS A 120 1.80 13.33 20.64
N SER A 121 2.39 12.29 21.23
CA SER A 121 3.70 12.37 21.91
C SER A 121 4.86 12.00 20.98
N ILE A 122 4.58 11.56 19.76
CA ILE A 122 5.61 11.25 18.75
C ILE A 122 6.10 12.56 18.15
N THR A 123 7.38 12.86 18.37
CA THR A 123 8.02 14.09 17.91
C THR A 123 8.74 13.92 16.58
N PRO A 124 9.02 15.01 15.85
CA PRO A 124 9.86 14.95 14.66
C PRO A 124 11.24 14.35 14.92
N LEU A 125 11.85 14.66 16.06
CA LEU A 125 13.15 14.11 16.43
C LEU A 125 13.12 12.59 16.58
N MET A 126 12.07 12.04 17.17
CA MET A 126 11.90 10.59 17.26
C MET A 126 11.76 9.94 15.89
N CYS A 127 11.04 10.58 14.97
CA CYS A 127 10.94 10.10 13.60
C CYS A 127 12.28 10.19 12.87
N GLN A 128 13.03 11.27 13.06
CA GLN A 128 14.37 11.44 12.50
C GLN A 128 15.31 10.33 12.97
N ASN A 129 15.38 10.09 14.28
CA ASN A 129 16.25 9.07 14.87
C ASN A 129 15.98 7.68 14.27
N LEU A 130 14.70 7.29 14.12
CA LEU A 130 14.35 6.02 13.49
C LEU A 130 14.87 5.90 12.06
N LEU A 131 14.80 6.98 11.27
CA LEU A 131 15.29 6.98 9.89
C LEU A 131 16.81 7.02 9.82
N ASP A 132 17.46 7.72 10.76
CA ASP A 132 18.92 7.81 10.85
C ASP A 132 19.55 6.47 11.25
N ASP A 133 18.96 5.76 12.21
CA ASP A 133 19.38 4.42 12.61
C ASP A 133 19.35 3.45 11.41
N LEU A 134 18.26 3.46 10.65
CA LEU A 134 18.14 2.62 9.45
C LEU A 134 19.08 3.05 8.32
N THR A 135 19.37 4.34 8.24
CA THR A 135 20.36 4.88 7.29
C THR A 135 21.76 4.42 7.64
N ALA A 136 22.12 4.44 8.93
CA ALA A 136 23.40 3.92 9.42
C ALA A 136 23.59 2.42 9.14
N GLU A 137 22.49 1.65 9.11
CA GLU A 137 22.49 0.25 8.68
C GLU A 137 22.56 0.06 7.15
N GLY A 138 22.62 1.12 6.35
CA GLY A 138 22.64 1.07 4.88
C GLY A 138 21.29 0.75 4.23
N LYS A 139 20.19 0.80 4.97
CA LYS A 139 18.85 0.42 4.51
C LYS A 139 18.08 1.56 3.82
N TYR A 140 18.73 2.31 2.94
CA TYR A 140 18.18 3.53 2.31
C TYR A 140 16.78 3.36 1.70
N LYS A 141 16.55 2.27 0.96
CA LYS A 141 15.23 2.00 0.39
C LYS A 141 14.16 1.77 1.44
N THR A 142 14.51 1.11 2.53
CA THR A 142 13.61 0.87 3.67
C THR A 142 13.27 2.20 4.36
N VAL A 143 14.22 3.12 4.45
CA VAL A 143 14.01 4.48 4.97
C VAL A 143 12.94 5.22 4.18
N ASP A 144 13.03 5.25 2.85
CA ASP A 144 12.00 5.88 1.99
C ASP A 144 10.61 5.28 2.23
N GLU A 145 10.54 3.95 2.32
CA GLU A 145 9.28 3.25 2.51
C GLU A 145 8.68 3.49 3.90
N ILE A 146 9.51 3.53 4.96
CA ILE A 146 9.07 3.85 6.33
C ILE A 146 8.61 5.29 6.42
N TYR A 147 9.34 6.24 5.83
CA TYR A 147 8.91 7.63 5.73
C TYR A 147 7.52 7.74 5.11
N CYS A 148 7.28 7.06 3.98
CA CYS A 148 5.97 7.04 3.31
C CYS A 148 4.87 6.46 4.20
N ILE A 149 5.16 5.37 4.94
CA ILE A 149 4.19 4.74 5.85
C ILE A 149 3.83 5.69 6.99
N LEU A 150 4.83 6.26 7.68
CA LEU A 150 4.62 7.21 8.76
C LEU A 150 3.83 8.44 8.28
N ASN A 151 4.25 9.03 7.16
CA ASN A 151 3.57 10.18 6.56
C ASN A 151 2.08 9.88 6.31
N THR A 152 1.76 8.69 5.83
CA THR A 152 0.37 8.33 5.54
C THR A 152 -0.44 8.12 6.82
N ILE A 153 0.13 7.47 7.84
CA ILE A 153 -0.52 7.28 9.15
C ILE A 153 -0.77 8.62 9.82
N PHE A 154 0.21 9.52 9.87
CA PHE A 154 0.06 10.83 10.52
C PHE A 154 -0.90 11.74 9.75
N LYS A 155 -0.89 11.74 8.43
CA LYS A 155 -1.91 12.45 7.62
C LYS A 155 -3.33 11.96 7.93
N MET A 156 -3.50 10.67 8.16
CA MET A 156 -4.78 10.14 8.58
C MET A 156 -5.12 10.56 10.02
N ALA A 157 -4.14 10.59 10.94
CA ALA A 157 -4.33 11.07 12.30
C ALA A 157 -4.77 12.55 12.36
N ILE A 158 -4.23 13.39 11.47
CA ILE A 158 -4.70 14.78 11.32
C ILE A 158 -6.17 14.83 10.88
N LYS A 159 -6.55 14.03 9.88
CA LYS A 159 -7.95 13.96 9.39
C LYS A 159 -8.94 13.52 10.47
N HIS A 160 -8.48 12.70 11.42
CA HIS A 160 -9.26 12.26 12.57
C HIS A 160 -9.14 13.20 13.80
N GLY A 161 -8.42 14.32 13.69
CA GLY A 161 -8.28 15.30 14.76
C GLY A 161 -7.44 14.83 15.97
N LEU A 162 -6.61 13.80 15.79
CA LEU A 162 -5.75 13.28 16.85
C LEU A 162 -4.50 14.14 17.06
N ILE A 163 -4.00 14.73 15.99
CA ILE A 163 -2.87 15.67 15.97
C ILE A 163 -3.15 16.82 15.00
N MET A 164 -2.46 17.93 15.16
CA MET A 164 -2.62 19.12 14.30
C MET A 164 -1.55 19.19 13.20
N LEU A 165 -0.36 18.68 13.46
CA LEU A 165 0.80 18.72 12.56
C LEU A 165 1.34 17.32 12.35
N ASN A 166 1.88 17.08 11.17
CA ASN A 166 2.52 15.82 10.83
C ASN A 166 4.00 15.84 11.25
N PRO A 167 4.44 14.98 12.19
CA PRO A 167 5.82 15.00 12.67
C PRO A 167 6.87 14.76 11.58
N VAL A 168 6.52 14.05 10.49
CA VAL A 168 7.49 13.75 9.44
C VAL A 168 7.63 14.82 8.36
N ASP A 169 6.81 15.89 8.38
CA ASP A 169 6.91 16.96 7.37
C ASP A 169 8.23 17.74 7.45
N ILE A 170 8.87 17.76 8.61
CA ILE A 170 10.18 18.44 8.84
C ILE A 170 11.33 17.45 9.01
N VAL A 171 11.11 16.16 8.77
CA VAL A 171 12.14 15.13 8.84
C VAL A 171 12.90 15.05 7.52
N PHE A 172 14.23 14.94 7.60
CA PHE A 172 15.10 14.84 6.45
C PHE A 172 15.56 13.40 6.25
N HIS A 173 15.52 12.91 5.02
CA HIS A 173 16.15 11.66 4.64
C HIS A 173 16.68 11.75 3.23
N LYS A 174 17.81 11.09 2.98
CA LYS A 174 18.36 10.95 1.63
C LYS A 174 17.57 9.91 0.87
N LYS A 175 16.94 10.32 -0.23
CA LYS A 175 16.22 9.38 -1.09
C LYS A 175 17.17 8.32 -1.64
N HIS A 176 16.69 7.09 -1.66
CA HIS A 176 17.40 5.99 -2.29
C HIS A 176 17.54 6.22 -3.80
N ALA A 177 18.78 6.22 -4.28
CA ALA A 177 19.02 6.19 -5.72
C ALA A 177 18.75 4.77 -6.22
N ASN A 178 17.79 4.63 -7.14
CA ASN A 178 17.54 3.33 -7.76
C ASN A 178 18.75 2.93 -8.59
N GLU A 179 19.37 1.82 -8.25
CA GLU A 179 20.35 1.19 -9.12
C GLU A 179 19.62 0.59 -10.33
N HIS A 180 20.02 1.02 -11.51
CA HIS A 180 19.56 0.41 -12.74
C HIS A 180 20.28 -0.94 -12.92
N GLY A 181 19.53 -1.98 -13.34
CA GLY A 181 20.15 -3.22 -13.80
C GLY A 181 21.02 -2.95 -15.04
N SER A 182 22.07 -3.71 -15.21
CA SER A 182 22.93 -3.64 -16.40
C SER A 182 22.65 -4.82 -17.33
N ALA A 183 22.61 -4.56 -18.65
CA ALA A 183 22.44 -5.62 -19.62
C ALA A 183 23.66 -6.56 -19.65
N LEU A 184 23.42 -7.83 -19.89
CA LEU A 184 24.48 -8.79 -20.19
C LEU A 184 25.12 -8.43 -21.55
N SER A 185 26.42 -8.65 -21.68
CA SER A 185 27.08 -8.66 -22.97
C SER A 185 26.65 -9.89 -23.78
N LYS A 186 26.81 -9.87 -25.10
CA LYS A 186 26.50 -11.04 -25.95
C LYS A 186 27.30 -12.29 -25.52
N ALA A 187 28.53 -12.11 -25.07
CA ALA A 187 29.36 -13.20 -24.56
C ALA A 187 28.78 -13.77 -23.26
N GLU A 188 28.31 -12.94 -22.33
CA GLU A 188 27.65 -13.40 -21.11
C GLU A 188 26.31 -14.10 -21.39
N GLU A 189 25.55 -13.66 -22.40
CA GLU A 189 24.32 -14.36 -22.83
C GLU A 189 24.66 -15.79 -23.31
N GLN A 190 25.63 -15.92 -24.18
CA GLN A 190 26.09 -17.22 -24.68
C GLN A 190 26.64 -18.10 -23.55
N TYR A 191 27.46 -17.54 -22.68
CA TYR A 191 28.00 -18.25 -21.51
C TYR A 191 26.89 -18.78 -20.60
N LEU A 192 25.86 -17.99 -20.31
CA LEU A 192 24.69 -18.42 -19.50
C LEU A 192 24.02 -19.67 -20.11
N LEU A 193 23.79 -19.65 -21.41
CA LEU A 193 23.07 -20.71 -22.11
C LEU A 193 23.93 -21.98 -22.30
N GLU A 194 25.24 -21.85 -22.49
CA GLU A 194 26.15 -23.00 -22.53
C GLU A 194 26.36 -23.64 -21.16
N GLU A 195 26.53 -22.83 -20.09
CA GLU A 195 26.67 -23.34 -18.70
C GLU A 195 25.41 -24.09 -18.19
N THR A 196 24.29 -23.84 -18.86
CA THR A 196 23.03 -24.51 -18.50
C THR A 196 22.57 -25.52 -19.53
N LYS A 197 23.37 -25.76 -20.56
CA LYS A 197 23.08 -26.70 -21.65
C LYS A 197 22.71 -28.10 -21.18
N GLY A 198 21.71 -28.68 -21.79
CA GLY A 198 21.20 -30.01 -21.45
C GLY A 198 20.45 -30.08 -20.10
N THR A 199 20.29 -28.97 -19.41
CA THR A 199 19.50 -28.88 -18.17
C THR A 199 18.18 -28.11 -18.39
N PRO A 200 17.17 -28.31 -17.54
CA PRO A 200 15.92 -27.52 -17.61
C PRO A 200 16.15 -26.02 -17.44
N TYR A 201 17.27 -25.62 -16.84
CA TYR A 201 17.62 -24.20 -16.67
C TYR A 201 17.90 -23.49 -17.99
N GLN A 202 18.43 -24.19 -19.00
CA GLN A 202 18.71 -23.60 -20.31
C GLN A 202 17.46 -22.99 -20.94
N ILE A 203 16.37 -23.76 -20.99
CA ILE A 203 15.08 -23.29 -21.52
C ILE A 203 14.54 -22.13 -20.68
N MET A 204 14.62 -22.24 -19.34
CA MET A 204 14.13 -21.20 -18.44
C MET A 204 14.89 -19.90 -18.61
N PHE A 205 16.21 -19.95 -18.73
CA PHE A 205 17.03 -18.75 -18.94
C PHE A 205 16.88 -18.20 -20.36
N ALA A 206 16.77 -19.06 -21.38
CA ALA A 206 16.49 -18.61 -22.73
C ALA A 206 15.15 -17.85 -22.81
N VAL A 207 14.10 -18.40 -22.21
CA VAL A 207 12.80 -17.72 -22.15
C VAL A 207 12.91 -16.42 -21.35
N ALA A 208 13.56 -16.41 -20.19
CA ALA A 208 13.73 -15.20 -19.39
C ALA A 208 14.50 -14.10 -20.14
N LEU A 209 15.58 -14.49 -20.84
CA LEU A 209 16.49 -13.63 -21.60
C LEU A 209 15.78 -13.05 -22.84
N TYR A 210 15.11 -13.89 -23.63
CA TYR A 210 14.58 -13.51 -24.94
C TYR A 210 13.09 -13.10 -24.94
N THR A 211 12.48 -12.97 -23.75
CA THR A 211 11.11 -12.42 -23.60
C THR A 211 11.05 -11.21 -22.68
N GLY A 212 12.07 -10.98 -21.87
CA GLY A 212 12.08 -9.91 -20.88
C GLY A 212 10.95 -9.96 -19.85
N MET A 213 10.33 -11.13 -19.64
CA MET A 213 9.30 -11.31 -18.60
C MET A 213 9.85 -10.99 -17.20
N ARG A 214 8.96 -10.55 -16.31
CA ARG A 214 9.31 -10.41 -14.89
C ARG A 214 9.33 -11.79 -14.22
N PRO A 215 10.20 -12.03 -13.21
CA PRO A 215 10.30 -13.33 -12.54
C PRO A 215 8.98 -13.89 -12.00
N ASN A 216 8.06 -13.03 -11.59
CA ASN A 216 6.74 -13.46 -11.11
C ASN A 216 5.73 -13.79 -12.25
N GLU A 217 6.10 -13.54 -13.49
CA GLU A 217 5.28 -13.83 -14.68
C GLU A 217 5.59 -15.23 -15.25
N TYR A 218 6.73 -15.82 -14.92
CA TYR A 218 7.19 -17.11 -15.46
C TYR A 218 6.22 -18.26 -15.19
N TYR A 219 5.60 -18.29 -14.01
CA TYR A 219 4.70 -19.38 -13.62
C TYR A 219 3.42 -19.49 -14.45
N ASN A 220 3.00 -18.38 -15.02
CA ASN A 220 1.78 -18.30 -15.82
C ASN A 220 2.07 -18.27 -17.32
N ALA A 221 3.35 -18.42 -17.70
CA ALA A 221 3.78 -18.39 -19.09
C ALA A 221 3.38 -19.69 -19.81
N LYS A 222 2.77 -19.54 -20.98
CA LYS A 222 2.36 -20.64 -21.84
C LYS A 222 2.76 -20.33 -23.28
N ILE A 223 3.09 -21.38 -24.04
CA ILE A 223 3.24 -21.27 -25.50
C ILE A 223 1.84 -21.30 -26.11
N ASP A 224 1.56 -20.33 -26.96
CA ASP A 224 0.32 -20.21 -27.72
C ASP A 224 0.67 -19.83 -29.18
N GLY A 225 0.78 -20.82 -30.04
CA GLY A 225 1.22 -20.65 -31.42
C GLY A 225 2.61 -20.03 -31.50
N LYS A 226 2.70 -18.84 -32.09
CA LYS A 226 3.95 -18.07 -32.25
C LYS A 226 4.24 -17.13 -31.09
N PHE A 227 3.51 -17.24 -29.97
CA PHE A 227 3.64 -16.35 -28.83
C PHE A 227 3.90 -17.11 -27.53
N ILE A 228 4.53 -16.43 -26.60
CA ILE A 228 4.45 -16.73 -25.17
C ILE A 228 3.43 -15.80 -24.56
N VAL A 229 2.39 -16.37 -23.95
CA VAL A 229 1.32 -15.63 -23.27
C VAL A 229 1.50 -15.75 -21.77
N THR A 230 1.45 -14.64 -21.07
CA THR A 230 1.55 -14.59 -19.60
C THR A 230 0.73 -13.43 -19.02
N VAL A 231 0.50 -13.48 -17.70
CA VAL A 231 -0.18 -12.40 -16.97
C VAL A 231 0.74 -11.20 -16.85
N ASN A 232 0.28 -10.01 -17.23
CA ASN A 232 0.99 -8.76 -16.98
C ASN A 232 0.86 -8.35 -15.51
N SER A 233 1.89 -8.62 -14.72
CA SER A 233 1.85 -8.54 -13.26
C SER A 233 1.73 -7.11 -12.68
N LYS A 234 2.02 -6.07 -13.47
CA LYS A 234 1.97 -4.66 -13.00
C LYS A 234 0.72 -3.89 -13.44
N ARG A 235 0.02 -4.34 -14.48
CA ARG A 235 -1.25 -3.73 -14.88
C ARG A 235 -2.40 -4.34 -14.09
N LYS A 236 -2.97 -3.58 -13.16
CA LYS A 236 -4.04 -4.03 -12.27
C LYS A 236 -5.13 -2.98 -12.16
N ASN A 237 -5.91 -2.81 -13.21
CA ASN A 237 -7.16 -2.04 -13.14
C ASN A 237 -8.36 -2.91 -12.72
N GLY A 238 -8.14 -3.83 -11.75
CA GLY A 238 -9.19 -4.75 -11.29
C GLY A 238 -9.47 -5.93 -12.22
N LYS A 239 -8.83 -5.99 -13.39
CA LYS A 239 -8.92 -7.10 -14.35
C LYS A 239 -7.55 -7.74 -14.53
N VAL A 240 -7.52 -9.04 -14.76
CA VAL A 240 -6.31 -9.76 -15.17
C VAL A 240 -6.04 -9.39 -16.63
N GLU A 241 -4.90 -8.77 -16.89
CA GLU A 241 -4.43 -8.49 -18.25
C GLU A 241 -3.37 -9.51 -18.63
N TYR A 242 -3.46 -10.01 -19.86
CA TYR A 242 -2.45 -10.88 -20.46
C TYR A 242 -1.60 -10.07 -21.43
N LYS A 243 -0.32 -10.43 -21.53
CA LYS A 243 0.56 -9.95 -22.59
C LYS A 243 0.99 -11.11 -23.48
N LYS A 244 1.14 -10.82 -24.75
CA LYS A 244 1.64 -11.72 -25.77
C LYS A 244 3.04 -11.30 -26.18
N ILE A 245 4.00 -12.19 -26.11
CA ILE A 245 5.39 -11.92 -26.48
C ILE A 245 5.71 -12.85 -27.65
N PRO A 246 6.02 -12.32 -28.83
CA PRO A 246 6.35 -13.16 -29.98
C PRO A 246 7.60 -14.01 -29.71
N ILE A 247 7.61 -15.23 -30.21
CA ILE A 247 8.80 -16.08 -30.20
C ILE A 247 9.75 -15.56 -31.27
N SER A 248 10.84 -14.92 -30.82
CA SER A 248 11.87 -14.36 -31.70
C SER A 248 12.76 -15.45 -32.31
N PRO A 249 13.52 -15.16 -33.38
CA PRO A 249 14.51 -16.09 -33.93
C PRO A 249 15.55 -16.56 -32.90
N MET A 250 15.91 -15.72 -31.95
CA MET A 250 16.84 -16.07 -30.86
C MET A 250 16.24 -17.07 -29.87
N LEU A 251 14.93 -17.05 -29.67
CA LEU A 251 14.23 -17.93 -28.73
C LEU A 251 13.80 -19.26 -29.37
N ALA A 252 13.42 -19.24 -30.64
CA ALA A 252 12.81 -20.37 -31.34
C ALA A 252 13.59 -21.70 -31.18
N PRO A 253 14.93 -21.72 -31.32
CA PRO A 253 15.72 -22.97 -31.19
C PRO A 253 15.59 -23.65 -29.81
N TYR A 254 15.36 -22.88 -28.75
CA TYR A 254 15.23 -23.41 -27.38
C TYR A 254 13.84 -23.97 -27.08
N LEU A 255 12.86 -23.71 -27.95
CA LEU A 255 11.47 -24.14 -27.79
C LEU A 255 11.12 -25.30 -28.72
N GLU A 256 12.01 -25.73 -29.58
CA GLU A 256 11.79 -26.94 -30.42
C GLU A 256 11.49 -28.12 -29.52
N ASN A 257 10.38 -28.83 -29.79
CA ASN A 257 9.93 -29.98 -29.01
C ASN A 257 9.60 -29.72 -27.52
N VAL A 258 9.37 -28.43 -27.13
CA VAL A 258 8.92 -28.08 -25.79
C VAL A 258 7.40 -27.94 -25.80
N PRO A 259 6.64 -28.93 -25.32
CA PRO A 259 5.17 -28.90 -25.38
C PRO A 259 4.56 -27.91 -24.38
N ALA A 260 5.26 -27.64 -23.28
CA ALA A 260 4.80 -26.70 -22.26
C ALA A 260 5.99 -26.13 -21.48
N LEU A 261 5.90 -24.83 -21.16
CA LEU A 261 6.89 -24.17 -20.30
C LEU A 261 6.71 -24.61 -18.84
N LYS A 262 7.79 -25.02 -18.21
CA LYS A 262 7.83 -25.34 -16.78
C LYS A 262 8.97 -24.57 -16.13
N PHE A 263 8.63 -23.74 -15.15
CA PHE A 263 9.62 -22.96 -14.41
C PHE A 263 9.76 -23.47 -12.97
N TYR A 264 10.98 -23.53 -12.50
CA TYR A 264 11.24 -23.66 -11.06
C TYR A 264 10.81 -22.39 -10.32
N VAL A 265 10.62 -22.50 -9.00
CA VAL A 265 10.31 -21.36 -8.16
C VAL A 265 11.35 -20.23 -8.36
N ALA A 266 10.93 -18.98 -8.39
CA ALA A 266 11.78 -17.85 -8.75
C ALA A 266 13.05 -17.76 -7.89
N ASN A 267 13.01 -18.17 -6.63
CA ASN A 267 14.19 -18.23 -5.76
C ASN A 267 15.22 -19.23 -6.28
N ARG A 268 14.80 -20.43 -6.68
CA ARG A 268 15.70 -21.45 -7.22
C ARG A 268 16.34 -21.01 -8.55
N LEU A 269 15.58 -20.33 -9.38
CA LEU A 269 16.11 -19.75 -10.62
C LEU A 269 17.13 -18.64 -10.32
N ARG A 270 16.85 -17.81 -9.31
CA ARG A 270 17.76 -16.74 -8.86
C ARG A 270 19.06 -17.33 -8.29
N GLU A 271 18.96 -18.33 -7.43
CA GLU A 271 20.12 -19.02 -6.85
C GLU A 271 21.01 -19.61 -7.96
N LYS A 272 20.42 -20.35 -8.93
CA LYS A 272 21.19 -20.87 -10.06
C LYS A 272 21.83 -19.77 -10.90
N PHE A 273 21.12 -18.66 -11.16
CA PHE A 273 21.69 -17.52 -11.89
C PHE A 273 22.86 -16.90 -11.11
N HIS A 274 22.74 -16.77 -9.80
CA HIS A 274 23.79 -16.24 -8.92
C HIS A 274 25.03 -17.14 -8.84
N THR A 275 24.89 -18.47 -9.00
CA THR A 275 26.07 -19.36 -9.09
C THR A 275 26.89 -19.12 -10.36
N ILE A 276 26.25 -18.62 -11.43
CA ILE A 276 26.90 -18.32 -12.71
C ILE A 276 27.41 -16.88 -12.71
N PHE A 277 26.63 -15.95 -12.19
CA PHE A 277 26.93 -14.50 -12.13
C PHE A 277 26.70 -13.95 -10.71
N PRO A 278 27.68 -14.04 -9.81
CA PRO A 278 27.54 -13.59 -8.41
C PRO A 278 27.19 -12.11 -8.26
N ASP A 279 27.67 -11.25 -9.15
CA ASP A 279 27.50 -9.80 -9.10
C ASP A 279 26.29 -9.30 -9.90
N ARG A 280 25.51 -10.21 -10.49
CA ARG A 280 24.36 -9.89 -11.34
C ARG A 280 23.03 -10.24 -10.67
N LYS A 281 21.98 -9.54 -11.07
CA LYS A 281 20.60 -9.79 -10.61
C LYS A 281 19.83 -10.56 -11.70
N LEU A 282 19.01 -11.53 -11.34
CA LEU A 282 18.15 -12.24 -12.31
C LEU A 282 17.31 -11.27 -13.16
N TYR A 283 16.98 -10.07 -12.61
CA TYR A 283 16.26 -9.03 -13.32
C TYR A 283 17.06 -8.42 -14.49
N ASP A 284 18.38 -8.57 -14.51
CA ASP A 284 19.25 -8.11 -15.58
C ASP A 284 18.96 -8.79 -16.92
N LEU A 285 18.41 -10.02 -16.90
CA LEU A 285 17.93 -10.70 -18.11
C LEU A 285 16.84 -9.87 -18.83
N ARG A 286 15.95 -9.24 -18.06
CA ARG A 286 14.92 -8.35 -18.63
C ARG A 286 15.54 -7.04 -19.13
N THR A 287 16.52 -6.49 -18.42
CA THR A 287 17.27 -5.32 -18.87
C THR A 287 17.99 -5.62 -20.19
N THR A 288 18.59 -6.82 -20.29
CA THR A 288 19.25 -7.31 -21.51
C THR A 288 18.27 -7.36 -22.69
N PHE A 289 17.12 -8.01 -22.50
CA PHE A 289 16.10 -8.09 -23.54
C PHE A 289 15.69 -6.70 -24.04
N TYR A 290 15.41 -5.78 -23.12
CA TYR A 290 15.01 -4.42 -23.48
C TYR A 290 16.11 -3.69 -24.26
N THR A 291 17.37 -3.85 -23.84
CA THR A 291 18.53 -3.28 -24.53
C THR A 291 18.69 -3.87 -25.93
N ARG A 292 18.56 -5.20 -26.09
CA ARG A 292 18.62 -5.86 -27.40
C ARG A 292 17.51 -5.41 -28.34
N CYS A 293 16.30 -5.21 -27.80
CA CYS A 293 15.21 -4.62 -28.61
C CYS A 293 15.59 -3.24 -29.15
N CYS A 294 16.24 -2.39 -28.33
CA CYS A 294 16.72 -1.09 -28.79
C CYS A 294 17.82 -1.22 -29.86
N GLU A 295 18.83 -2.04 -29.61
CA GLU A 295 19.97 -2.24 -30.51
C GLU A 295 19.56 -2.84 -31.85
N CYS A 296 18.55 -3.71 -31.87
CA CYS A 296 18.01 -4.32 -33.09
C CYS A 296 16.95 -3.46 -33.78
N GLY A 297 16.67 -2.26 -33.29
CA GLY A 297 15.72 -1.33 -33.92
C GLY A 297 14.27 -1.78 -33.83
N VAL A 298 13.90 -2.54 -32.79
CA VAL A 298 12.51 -2.84 -32.48
C VAL A 298 11.79 -1.55 -32.10
N ALA A 299 10.65 -1.29 -32.71
CA ALA A 299 9.87 -0.07 -32.45
C ALA A 299 9.48 0.04 -30.97
N ASP A 300 9.54 1.25 -30.40
CA ASP A 300 9.29 1.52 -28.99
C ASP A 300 7.93 0.96 -28.53
N ALA A 301 6.90 1.13 -29.35
CA ALA A 301 5.57 0.61 -29.05
C ALA A 301 5.52 -0.93 -28.92
N ALA A 302 6.19 -1.65 -29.85
CA ALA A 302 6.26 -3.12 -29.79
C ALA A 302 7.11 -3.59 -28.60
N ARG A 303 8.24 -2.92 -28.36
CA ARG A 303 9.12 -3.21 -27.20
C ARG A 303 8.38 -3.07 -25.87
N ASP A 304 7.62 -1.97 -25.70
CA ASP A 304 6.85 -1.73 -24.49
C ASP A 304 5.73 -2.77 -24.33
N GLU A 305 5.11 -3.20 -25.43
CA GLU A 305 4.12 -4.28 -25.40
C GLU A 305 4.76 -5.61 -24.96
N PHE A 306 5.93 -5.98 -25.53
CA PHE A 306 6.64 -7.20 -25.15
C PHE A 306 6.97 -7.25 -23.66
N VAL A 307 7.47 -6.16 -23.10
CA VAL A 307 7.81 -6.11 -21.69
C VAL A 307 6.61 -5.79 -20.79
N GLY A 308 5.47 -5.38 -21.34
CA GLY A 308 4.27 -4.98 -20.60
C GLY A 308 4.48 -3.69 -19.81
N HIS A 309 5.08 -2.68 -20.43
CA HIS A 309 5.08 -1.30 -19.95
C HIS A 309 3.78 -0.60 -20.37
N SER A 310 3.42 0.47 -19.67
CA SER A 310 2.32 1.32 -20.10
C SER A 310 2.83 2.35 -21.11
N HIS A 311 2.08 2.55 -22.19
CA HIS A 311 2.38 3.55 -23.21
C HIS A 311 2.03 5.00 -22.80
N GLY A 312 1.82 5.24 -21.49
CA GLY A 312 1.26 6.50 -21.01
C GLY A 312 -0.27 6.55 -21.16
N ALA A 313 -0.89 7.63 -20.67
CA ALA A 313 -2.36 7.74 -20.64
C ALA A 313 -2.99 7.70 -22.05
N LEU A 314 -2.38 8.40 -23.02
CA LEU A 314 -2.87 8.48 -24.40
C LEU A 314 -2.61 7.18 -25.17
N GLY A 315 -1.39 6.62 -25.07
CA GLY A 315 -1.04 5.38 -25.78
C GLY A 315 -1.92 4.19 -25.36
N ASN A 316 -2.21 4.06 -24.08
CA ASN A 316 -3.10 2.99 -23.58
C ASN A 316 -4.54 3.11 -24.09
N THR A 317 -4.96 4.29 -24.54
CA THR A 317 -6.34 4.51 -25.01
C THR A 317 -6.49 4.28 -26.51
N TYR A 318 -5.45 4.52 -27.29
CA TYR A 318 -5.54 4.56 -28.75
C TYR A 318 -4.68 3.52 -29.47
N MET A 319 -3.88 2.73 -28.75
CA MET A 319 -2.94 1.80 -29.37
C MET A 319 -3.44 0.36 -29.19
N ASP A 320 -3.71 -0.30 -30.31
CA ASP A 320 -4.04 -1.73 -30.40
C ASP A 320 -3.17 -2.33 -31.52
N LEU A 321 -2.06 -2.94 -31.14
CA LEU A 321 -1.08 -3.47 -32.08
C LEU A 321 -1.46 -4.87 -32.53
N SER A 322 -1.53 -5.11 -33.84
CA SER A 322 -1.87 -6.42 -34.39
C SER A 322 -0.77 -7.46 -34.09
N ASP A 323 -1.17 -8.72 -33.98
CA ASP A 323 -0.25 -9.87 -33.81
C ASP A 323 0.77 -9.95 -34.96
N GLU A 324 0.37 -9.61 -36.20
CA GLU A 324 1.27 -9.57 -37.37
C GLU A 324 2.36 -8.52 -37.23
N TYR A 325 1.99 -7.32 -36.75
CA TYR A 325 2.97 -6.26 -36.50
C TYR A 325 3.96 -6.67 -35.39
N LEU A 326 3.47 -7.24 -34.29
CA LEU A 326 4.32 -7.69 -33.20
C LEU A 326 5.29 -8.81 -33.65
N LEU A 327 4.80 -9.77 -34.43
CA LEU A 327 5.64 -10.84 -35.02
C LEU A 327 6.71 -10.26 -35.95
N LYS A 328 6.36 -9.28 -36.81
CA LYS A 328 7.33 -8.60 -37.68
C LYS A 328 8.42 -7.90 -36.88
N GLU A 329 8.05 -7.18 -35.85
CA GLU A 329 9.01 -6.49 -34.98
C GLU A 329 9.95 -7.47 -34.25
N ALA A 330 9.44 -8.60 -33.80
CA ALA A 330 10.24 -9.63 -33.13
C ALA A 330 11.26 -10.33 -34.06
N GLN A 331 11.03 -10.37 -35.39
CA GLN A 331 12.02 -10.90 -36.35
C GLN A 331 13.32 -10.09 -36.38
N LYS A 332 13.30 -8.84 -35.94
CA LYS A 332 14.51 -8.02 -35.81
C LYS A 332 15.47 -8.53 -34.73
N LEU A 333 14.96 -9.29 -33.75
CA LEU A 333 15.75 -9.89 -32.68
C LEU A 333 16.49 -11.15 -33.21
N ASN A 334 17.47 -10.93 -34.06
CA ASN A 334 18.34 -11.93 -34.66
C ASN A 334 19.77 -11.37 -34.70
N TYR A 335 20.61 -11.64 -33.67
CA TYR A 335 21.92 -11.01 -33.47
C TYR A 335 23.00 -11.97 -33.00
#